data_0b0abe2bcffb041520ec0e7babbfaa14
#
_entry.id   0b0abe2bcffb041520ec0e7babbfaa14
#
_cell.length_a   1.000
_cell.length_b   1.000
_cell.length_c   1.000
_cell.angle_alpha   90.00
_cell.angle_beta   90.00
_cell.angle_gamma   90.00
#
_symmetry.space_group_name_H-M   'P 1'
#
loop_
_entity.id
_entity.type
_entity.pdbx_description
1 polymer ?
#
loop_
_entity_poly.entity_id
_entity_poly.type
_entity_poly.pdbx_seq_one_letter_code
_entity_poly.pdbx_strand_id
1 'polypeptide(L)'
;MEIAQHLFTNLSIIIILLFICIIFLEKRKKFTLPKTAIIIFSIALIWICIQFSYTPVSSARYDLRLIPIVIGSLYFEIGPILTAAAIIIRSFYGIDTGFFQTVALYIPVSILSWWLNPWFWKQSAARRVIISVCFGMAIGIISVILMAFNNTNINLFDAFIAYLVIPAFGLGIISHWIEFVLVNVEMKQQLIKAEKLKAVEQMGAAISHEIRNPLTAASGFVQLLQDDYLPRHKRKEYLAIVQEELCSAEKVIQDYLTFAKPSMEKYEELNVKKELKQIISILKPLSNQYSVEILTDFALIGTIRGDQQLFRQCFVNVLKNAIEAMPNGGTLKVATEYRQNSVTIKVKDTGIGMTPQQIQRLGEPFYSTKGKNGTGLGMMVVYSITRAMSGSIWVESEVGVGTTFYFKFPAYTFSRKVA
;
A
#
# COMPACT_ATOMS: atom_id res chain seq x y z
N MET A 1 -3.17 11.00 46.72
CA MET A 1 -2.79 9.70 46.13
C MET A 1 -3.89 9.06 45.25
N GLU A 2 -5.19 9.20 45.59
CA GLU A 2 -6.29 8.62 44.78
C GLU A 2 -6.36 9.16 43.33
N ILE A 3 -6.18 10.49 43.15
CA ILE A 3 -6.19 11.12 41.83
C ILE A 3 -5.08 10.51 40.94
N ALA A 4 -3.86 10.41 41.46
CA ALA A 4 -2.72 9.88 40.71
C ALA A 4 -2.95 8.41 40.32
N GLN A 5 -3.56 7.60 41.18
CA GLN A 5 -3.88 6.21 40.86
C GLN A 5 -4.93 6.08 39.73
N HIS A 6 -6.01 6.88 39.80
CA HIS A 6 -7.01 6.91 38.71
C HIS A 6 -6.43 7.35 37.40
N LEU A 7 -5.58 8.40 37.37
CA LEU A 7 -4.94 8.87 36.14
C LEU A 7 -3.90 7.88 35.60
N PHE A 8 -3.18 7.19 36.48
CA PHE A 8 -2.27 6.13 36.06
C PHE A 8 -3.02 4.95 35.43
N THR A 9 -4.18 4.58 35.98
CA THR A 9 -5.06 3.57 35.38
C THR A 9 -5.56 4.01 34.00
N ASN A 10 -5.99 5.26 33.89
CA ASN A 10 -6.38 5.87 32.60
C ASN A 10 -5.26 5.82 31.57
N LEU A 11 -4.03 6.19 31.97
CA LEU A 11 -2.86 6.13 31.09
C LEU A 11 -2.55 4.70 30.65
N SER A 12 -2.64 3.73 31.56
CA SER A 12 -2.43 2.32 31.25
C SER A 12 -3.43 1.81 30.20
N ILE A 13 -4.70 2.18 30.33
CA ILE A 13 -5.75 1.83 29.36
C ILE A 13 -5.43 2.44 27.98
N ILE A 14 -5.05 3.72 27.92
CA ILE A 14 -4.69 4.39 26.66
C ILE A 14 -3.53 3.66 25.99
N ILE A 15 -2.46 3.34 26.72
CA ILE A 15 -1.27 2.66 26.18
C ILE A 15 -1.62 1.26 25.67
N ILE A 16 -2.41 0.48 26.43
CA ILE A 16 -2.84 -0.88 26.03
C ILE A 16 -3.65 -0.82 24.72
N LEU A 17 -4.62 0.09 24.63
CA LEU A 17 -5.47 0.22 23.43
C LEU A 17 -4.67 0.66 22.21
N LEU A 18 -3.74 1.60 22.38
CA LEU A 18 -2.81 2.00 21.30
C LEU A 18 -1.93 0.84 20.84
N PHE A 19 -1.40 0.05 21.79
CA PHE A 19 -0.58 -1.11 21.47
C PHE A 19 -1.35 -2.18 20.69
N ILE A 20 -2.59 -2.49 21.11
CA ILE A 20 -3.49 -3.40 20.37
C ILE A 20 -3.75 -2.87 18.95
N CYS A 21 -4.00 -1.57 18.81
CA CYS A 21 -4.21 -0.94 17.50
C CYS A 21 -3.00 -1.11 16.59
N ILE A 22 -1.78 -0.89 17.08
CA ILE A 22 -0.53 -1.03 16.34
C ILE A 22 -0.32 -2.49 15.89
N ILE A 23 -0.49 -3.47 16.78
CA ILE A 23 -0.38 -4.90 16.42
C ILE A 23 -1.38 -5.28 15.32
N PHE A 24 -2.61 -4.77 15.41
CA PHE A 24 -3.64 -5.05 14.40
C PHE A 24 -3.28 -4.45 13.03
N LEU A 25 -2.67 -3.26 13.02
CA LEU A 25 -2.18 -2.59 11.80
C LEU A 25 -1.02 -3.36 11.16
N GLU A 26 -0.08 -3.81 11.96
CA GLU A 26 1.07 -4.58 11.49
C GLU A 26 0.63 -5.88 10.81
N LYS A 27 -0.32 -6.62 11.41
CA LYS A 27 -0.90 -7.84 10.82
C LYS A 27 -1.59 -7.60 9.48
N ARG A 28 -2.23 -6.45 9.29
CA ARG A 28 -2.94 -6.12 8.03
C ARG A 28 -2.02 -5.66 6.90
N LYS A 29 -0.70 -5.51 7.11
CA LYS A 29 0.27 -4.97 6.12
C LYS A 29 -0.15 -3.61 5.50
N LYS A 30 -1.13 -2.93 6.10
CA LYS A 30 -1.61 -1.60 5.69
C LYS A 30 -1.14 -0.59 6.72
N PHE A 31 -0.07 0.13 6.40
CA PHE A 31 0.51 1.16 7.27
C PHE A 31 -0.23 2.51 7.24
N THR A 32 -1.29 2.64 6.45
CA THR A 32 -2.09 3.86 6.42
C THR A 32 -3.49 3.59 6.91
N LEU A 33 -3.81 4.13 8.09
CA LEU A 33 -5.20 4.20 8.55
C LEU A 33 -5.94 5.31 7.80
N PRO A 34 -7.18 5.08 7.35
CA PRO A 34 -8.01 6.17 6.87
C PRO A 34 -8.25 7.17 8.01
N LYS A 35 -8.23 8.47 7.69
CA LYS A 35 -8.47 9.54 8.70
C LYS A 35 -9.72 9.28 9.54
N THR A 36 -10.77 8.72 8.95
CA THR A 36 -12.01 8.34 9.64
C THR A 36 -11.80 7.31 10.77
N ALA A 37 -10.94 6.32 10.56
CA ALA A 37 -10.65 5.31 11.59
C ALA A 37 -9.87 5.92 12.77
N ILE A 38 -8.92 6.83 12.49
CA ILE A 38 -8.17 7.55 13.51
C ILE A 38 -9.12 8.42 14.34
N ILE A 39 -10.06 9.13 13.70
CA ILE A 39 -11.07 9.96 14.38
C ILE A 39 -11.92 9.09 15.31
N ILE A 40 -12.50 8.00 14.80
CA ILE A 40 -13.37 7.11 15.61
C ILE A 40 -12.60 6.54 16.79
N PHE A 41 -11.38 6.07 16.58
CA PHE A 41 -10.53 5.55 17.66
C PHE A 41 -10.20 6.61 18.71
N SER A 42 -9.84 7.83 18.30
CA SER A 42 -9.52 8.93 19.22
C SER A 42 -10.74 9.39 20.01
N ILE A 43 -11.93 9.42 19.39
CA ILE A 43 -13.20 9.74 20.09
C ILE A 43 -13.51 8.65 21.14
N ALA A 44 -13.32 7.38 20.80
CA ALA A 44 -13.50 6.27 21.75
C ALA A 44 -12.53 6.39 22.93
N LEU A 45 -11.26 6.76 22.69
CA LEU A 45 -10.29 7.02 23.76
C LEU A 45 -10.72 8.18 24.66
N ILE A 46 -11.22 9.28 24.09
CA ILE A 46 -11.72 10.43 24.86
C ILE A 46 -12.91 10.00 25.73
N TRP A 47 -13.84 9.23 25.18
CA TRP A 47 -14.98 8.70 25.92
C TRP A 47 -14.54 7.81 27.10
N ILE A 48 -13.59 6.90 26.86
CA ILE A 48 -13.03 6.03 27.90
C ILE A 48 -12.36 6.87 29.00
N CYS A 49 -11.56 7.88 28.62
CA CYS A 49 -10.93 8.76 29.62
C CYS A 49 -11.94 9.44 30.53
N ILE A 50 -13.04 9.95 29.95
CA ILE A 50 -14.11 10.62 30.71
C ILE A 50 -14.88 9.61 31.60
N GLN A 51 -15.15 8.40 31.09
CA GLN A 51 -15.85 7.37 31.82
C GLN A 51 -15.08 6.91 33.08
N PHE A 52 -13.77 6.78 32.98
CA PHE A 52 -12.89 6.41 34.08
C PHE A 52 -12.27 7.60 34.80
N SER A 53 -12.91 8.77 34.75
CA SER A 53 -12.44 9.99 35.43
C SER A 53 -12.57 9.88 36.95
N TYR A 54 -11.64 10.50 37.64
CA TYR A 54 -11.77 10.72 39.08
C TYR A 54 -12.72 11.87 39.36
N THR A 55 -13.72 11.66 40.24
CA THR A 55 -14.77 12.65 40.51
C THR A 55 -14.85 12.91 42.03
N PRO A 56 -13.99 13.81 42.59
CA PRO A 56 -14.05 14.15 44.01
C PRO A 56 -15.29 14.96 44.39
N VAL A 57 -15.83 15.72 43.44
CA VAL A 57 -17.04 16.52 43.55
C VAL A 57 -17.86 16.31 42.30
N SER A 58 -19.20 16.37 42.38
CA SER A 58 -20.11 16.15 41.25
C SER A 58 -19.81 17.05 40.03
N SER A 59 -19.27 18.25 40.24
CA SER A 59 -18.94 19.24 39.24
C SER A 59 -17.52 19.10 38.65
N ALA A 60 -16.62 18.29 39.25
CA ALA A 60 -15.22 18.20 38.85
C ALA A 60 -14.88 16.78 38.41
N ARG A 61 -14.40 16.64 37.14
CA ARG A 61 -13.93 15.37 36.55
C ARG A 61 -12.50 15.52 36.08
N TYR A 62 -11.65 14.63 36.56
CA TYR A 62 -10.20 14.64 36.28
C TYR A 62 -9.84 13.40 35.49
N ASP A 63 -9.38 13.57 34.26
CA ASP A 63 -9.04 12.52 33.32
C ASP A 63 -7.91 12.92 32.34
N LEU A 64 -7.47 11.98 31.53
CA LEU A 64 -6.38 12.15 30.57
C LEU A 64 -6.84 12.41 29.13
N ARG A 65 -8.05 12.96 28.91
CA ARG A 65 -8.54 13.36 27.55
C ARG A 65 -7.59 14.33 26.83
N LEU A 66 -6.74 15.02 27.58
CA LEU A 66 -5.69 15.88 27.06
C LEU A 66 -4.78 15.13 26.08
N ILE A 67 -4.40 13.90 26.41
CA ILE A 67 -3.46 13.09 25.59
C ILE A 67 -4.00 12.84 24.18
N PRO A 68 -5.18 12.21 23.97
CA PRO A 68 -5.70 12.01 22.62
C PRO A 68 -6.01 13.31 21.88
N ILE A 69 -6.37 14.40 22.58
CA ILE A 69 -6.60 15.71 21.94
C ILE A 69 -5.28 16.31 21.43
N VAL A 70 -4.22 16.34 22.23
CA VAL A 70 -2.90 16.88 21.82
C VAL A 70 -2.29 16.04 20.69
N ILE A 71 -2.30 14.72 20.83
CA ILE A 71 -1.78 13.82 19.78
C ILE A 71 -2.58 13.96 18.49
N GLY A 72 -3.91 13.94 18.57
CA GLY A 72 -4.78 14.09 17.42
C GLY A 72 -4.64 15.45 16.72
N SER A 73 -4.36 16.50 17.50
CA SER A 73 -4.17 17.85 16.96
C SER A 73 -2.82 18.01 16.27
N LEU A 74 -1.72 17.59 16.92
CA LEU A 74 -0.37 17.82 16.42
C LEU A 74 0.03 16.83 15.31
N TYR A 75 -0.33 15.54 15.45
CA TYR A 75 0.09 14.49 14.50
C TYR A 75 -0.91 14.24 13.36
N PHE A 76 -2.21 14.44 13.59
CA PHE A 76 -3.25 14.02 12.63
C PHE A 76 -4.14 15.14 12.09
N GLU A 77 -3.97 16.38 12.53
CA GLU A 77 -4.77 17.55 12.13
C GLU A 77 -6.28 17.43 12.41
N ILE A 78 -6.65 16.62 13.39
CA ILE A 78 -8.05 16.36 13.76
C ILE A 78 -8.47 17.04 15.07
N GLY A 79 -7.66 17.97 15.57
CA GLY A 79 -7.88 18.67 16.84
C GLY A 79 -9.29 19.28 17.01
N PRO A 80 -9.78 20.08 16.03
CA PRO A 80 -11.12 20.67 16.13
C PRO A 80 -12.23 19.62 16.29
N ILE A 81 -12.13 18.49 15.60
CA ILE A 81 -13.11 17.41 15.67
C ILE A 81 -13.07 16.73 17.03
N LEU A 82 -11.87 16.47 17.57
CA LEU A 82 -11.70 15.84 18.87
C LEU A 82 -12.13 16.76 20.01
N THR A 83 -11.87 18.06 19.88
CA THR A 83 -12.32 19.05 20.86
C THR A 83 -13.85 19.14 20.88
N ALA A 84 -14.50 19.21 19.72
CA ALA A 84 -15.95 19.19 19.64
C ALA A 84 -16.54 17.90 20.24
N ALA A 85 -15.95 16.73 19.94
CA ALA A 85 -16.36 15.47 20.54
C ALA A 85 -16.19 15.45 22.05
N ALA A 86 -15.06 15.94 22.58
CA ALA A 86 -14.80 16.01 24.02
C ALA A 86 -15.83 16.91 24.76
N ILE A 87 -16.19 18.05 24.15
CA ILE A 87 -17.22 18.97 24.69
C ILE A 87 -18.61 18.29 24.67
N ILE A 88 -18.98 17.64 23.55
CA ILE A 88 -20.26 16.94 23.43
C ILE A 88 -20.31 15.79 24.45
N ILE A 89 -19.29 14.94 24.55
CA ILE A 89 -19.27 13.84 25.50
C ILE A 89 -19.36 14.39 26.94
N ARG A 90 -18.63 15.46 27.26
CA ARG A 90 -18.66 16.08 28.58
C ARG A 90 -20.04 16.65 28.96
N SER A 91 -20.80 17.16 27.98
CA SER A 91 -22.15 17.70 28.22
C SER A 91 -23.16 16.65 28.72
N PHE A 92 -22.99 15.37 28.33
CA PHE A 92 -23.83 14.28 28.82
C PHE A 92 -23.68 14.02 30.36
N TYR A 93 -22.57 14.48 30.94
CA TYR A 93 -22.30 14.32 32.38
C TYR A 93 -22.68 15.56 33.20
N GLY A 94 -23.29 16.56 32.57
CA GLY A 94 -23.79 17.79 33.21
C GLY A 94 -23.13 19.06 32.68
N ILE A 95 -23.91 20.15 32.61
CA ILE A 95 -23.45 21.48 32.25
C ILE A 95 -23.14 22.25 33.54
N ASP A 96 -21.97 21.99 34.08
CA ASP A 96 -21.46 22.53 35.33
C ASP A 96 -20.22 23.41 35.09
N THR A 97 -19.60 23.90 36.15
CA THR A 97 -18.35 24.69 36.09
C THR A 97 -17.24 23.94 35.35
N GLY A 98 -17.14 22.63 35.53
CA GLY A 98 -16.16 21.77 34.85
C GLY A 98 -16.42 21.65 33.33
N PHE A 99 -17.69 21.71 32.92
CA PHE A 99 -18.02 21.81 31.48
C PHE A 99 -17.51 23.10 30.87
N PHE A 100 -17.79 24.26 31.51
CA PHE A 100 -17.31 25.56 30.98
C PHE A 100 -15.78 25.65 30.98
N GLN A 101 -15.11 25.06 31.96
CA GLN A 101 -13.64 24.93 31.97
C GLN A 101 -13.13 24.08 30.82
N THR A 102 -13.80 22.96 30.49
CA THR A 102 -13.46 22.13 29.34
C THR A 102 -13.54 22.95 28.04
N VAL A 103 -14.61 23.71 27.86
CA VAL A 103 -14.79 24.59 26.68
C VAL A 103 -13.70 25.67 26.62
N ALA A 104 -13.47 26.37 27.73
CA ALA A 104 -12.49 27.45 27.83
C ALA A 104 -11.05 27.00 27.61
N LEU A 105 -10.70 25.75 27.99
CA LEU A 105 -9.36 25.21 27.85
C LEU A 105 -9.12 24.62 26.45
N TYR A 106 -10.02 23.74 25.99
CA TYR A 106 -9.72 22.93 24.80
C TYR A 106 -9.98 23.65 23.47
N ILE A 107 -10.87 24.66 23.41
CA ILE A 107 -11.06 25.43 22.17
C ILE A 107 -9.79 26.22 21.80
N PRO A 108 -9.17 27.01 22.69
CA PRO A 108 -7.90 27.69 22.37
C PRO A 108 -6.77 26.71 22.07
N VAL A 109 -6.69 25.59 22.80
CA VAL A 109 -5.71 24.52 22.54
C VAL A 109 -5.85 23.96 21.14
N SER A 110 -7.07 23.71 20.69
CA SER A 110 -7.35 23.19 19.35
C SER A 110 -6.95 24.20 18.25
N ILE A 111 -7.27 25.46 18.43
CA ILE A 111 -6.90 26.53 17.48
C ILE A 111 -5.38 26.69 17.42
N LEU A 112 -4.71 26.74 18.58
CA LEU A 112 -3.27 26.90 18.66
C LEU A 112 -2.53 25.71 18.06
N SER A 113 -2.97 24.48 18.34
CA SER A 113 -2.37 23.28 17.78
C SER A 113 -2.54 23.17 16.27
N TRP A 114 -3.70 23.60 15.73
CA TRP A 114 -3.92 23.67 14.30
C TRP A 114 -3.01 24.70 13.61
N TRP A 115 -2.81 25.85 14.24
CA TRP A 115 -1.87 26.86 13.74
C TRP A 115 -0.41 26.42 13.80
N LEU A 116 -0.02 25.67 14.85
CA LEU A 116 1.33 25.15 15.04
C LEU A 116 1.66 23.93 14.14
N ASN A 117 0.67 23.22 13.65
CA ASN A 117 0.86 21.95 12.92
C ASN A 117 1.82 22.04 11.72
N PRO A 118 1.77 23.04 10.81
CA PRO A 118 2.71 23.12 9.68
C PRO A 118 4.17 23.33 10.12
N TRP A 119 4.39 24.02 11.23
CA TRP A 119 5.71 24.24 11.82
C TRP A 119 6.19 22.98 12.56
N PHE A 120 5.29 22.28 13.26
CA PHE A 120 5.56 21.04 13.98
C PHE A 120 6.15 19.97 13.06
N TRP A 121 5.57 19.77 11.88
CA TRP A 121 6.04 18.78 10.91
C TRP A 121 7.39 19.10 10.26
N LYS A 122 7.86 20.35 10.33
CA LYS A 122 9.20 20.74 9.89
C LYS A 122 10.30 20.42 10.92
N GLN A 123 9.93 20.01 12.13
CA GLN A 123 10.88 19.66 13.17
C GLN A 123 11.36 18.21 13.06
N SER A 124 12.53 17.91 13.64
CA SER A 124 13.03 16.53 13.75
C SER A 124 12.14 15.70 14.69
N ALA A 125 12.14 14.36 14.52
CA ALA A 125 11.37 13.42 15.34
C ALA A 125 11.55 13.68 16.86
N ALA A 126 12.80 13.81 17.33
CA ALA A 126 13.07 14.10 18.74
C ALA A 126 12.49 15.45 19.21
N ARG A 127 12.55 16.50 18.37
CA ARG A 127 11.96 17.80 18.69
C ARG A 127 10.45 17.73 18.74
N ARG A 128 9.79 16.95 17.85
CA ARG A 128 8.34 16.76 17.87
C ARG A 128 7.86 16.12 19.18
N VAL A 129 8.60 15.13 19.69
CA VAL A 129 8.31 14.54 21.01
C VAL A 129 8.42 15.59 22.12
N ILE A 130 9.51 16.35 22.15
CA ILE A 130 9.72 17.41 23.17
C ILE A 130 8.62 18.46 23.09
N ILE A 131 8.26 18.92 21.89
CA ILE A 131 7.17 19.91 21.68
C ILE A 131 5.84 19.38 22.20
N SER A 132 5.51 18.10 21.93
CA SER A 132 4.27 17.48 22.40
C SER A 132 4.21 17.43 23.92
N VAL A 133 5.33 17.09 24.59
CA VAL A 133 5.43 17.08 26.05
C VAL A 133 5.32 18.49 26.62
N CYS A 134 6.08 19.45 26.08
CA CYS A 134 6.04 20.85 26.55
C CYS A 134 4.65 21.46 26.36
N PHE A 135 4.00 21.16 25.25
CA PHE A 135 2.63 21.62 24.97
C PHE A 135 1.62 21.04 25.98
N GLY A 136 1.73 19.75 26.28
CA GLY A 136 0.93 19.10 27.32
C GLY A 136 1.19 19.65 28.72
N MET A 137 2.45 19.93 29.06
CA MET A 137 2.81 20.55 30.35
C MET A 137 2.24 21.96 30.47
N ALA A 138 2.30 22.77 29.41
CA ALA A 138 1.70 24.11 29.42
C ALA A 138 0.19 24.07 29.69
N ILE A 139 -0.53 23.13 29.07
CA ILE A 139 -1.96 22.93 29.30
C ILE A 139 -2.19 22.42 30.72
N GLY A 140 -1.33 21.53 31.23
CA GLY A 140 -1.38 21.03 32.62
C GLY A 140 -1.25 22.16 33.63
N ILE A 141 -0.30 23.09 33.43
CA ILE A 141 -0.13 24.28 34.29
C ILE A 141 -1.40 25.13 34.30
N ILE A 142 -1.96 25.41 33.11
CA ILE A 142 -3.21 26.18 33.01
C ILE A 142 -4.34 25.47 33.75
N SER A 143 -4.42 24.14 33.65
CA SER A 143 -5.43 23.33 34.36
C SER A 143 -5.29 23.41 35.87
N VAL A 144 -4.08 23.39 36.40
CA VAL A 144 -3.79 23.55 37.83
C VAL A 144 -4.18 24.94 38.32
N ILE A 145 -3.86 25.98 37.54
CA ILE A 145 -4.23 27.37 37.84
C ILE A 145 -5.77 27.52 37.90
N LEU A 146 -6.49 27.02 36.88
CA LEU A 146 -7.95 27.07 36.84
C LEU A 146 -8.58 26.31 38.02
N MET A 147 -7.95 25.24 38.47
CA MET A 147 -8.39 24.46 39.61
C MET A 147 -8.19 25.22 40.94
N ALA A 148 -7.08 25.92 41.11
CA ALA A 148 -6.82 26.73 42.29
C ALA A 148 -7.84 27.88 42.46
N PHE A 149 -8.33 28.45 41.35
CA PHE A 149 -9.40 29.47 41.40
C PHE A 149 -10.77 28.94 41.88
N ASN A 150 -11.01 27.61 41.75
CA ASN A 150 -12.28 26.98 42.13
C ASN A 150 -12.36 26.51 43.56
N ASN A 151 -11.41 26.87 44.45
CA ASN A 151 -11.35 26.47 45.85
C ASN A 151 -11.55 24.96 46.10
N THR A 152 -11.08 24.12 45.19
CA THR A 152 -11.10 22.67 45.39
C THR A 152 -10.01 22.30 46.42
N ASN A 153 -10.41 21.65 47.52
CA ASN A 153 -9.52 21.19 48.59
C ASN A 153 -8.60 20.03 48.14
N ILE A 154 -7.92 20.18 47.01
CA ILE A 154 -6.98 19.19 46.47
C ILE A 154 -5.56 19.55 46.92
N ASN A 155 -4.82 18.55 47.39
CA ASN A 155 -3.43 18.71 47.75
C ASN A 155 -2.62 19.14 46.48
N LEU A 156 -1.87 20.26 46.58
CA LEU A 156 -1.05 20.79 45.48
C LEU A 156 -0.08 19.75 44.95
N PHE A 157 0.44 18.86 45.75
CA PHE A 157 1.34 17.80 45.37
C PHE A 157 0.62 16.75 44.46
N ASP A 158 -0.60 16.36 44.82
CA ASP A 158 -1.42 15.44 44.02
C ASP A 158 -1.81 16.10 42.69
N ALA A 159 -2.15 17.39 42.70
CA ALA A 159 -2.44 18.15 41.46
C ALA A 159 -1.22 18.25 40.55
N PHE A 160 -0.04 18.47 41.09
CA PHE A 160 1.23 18.50 40.33
C PHE A 160 1.49 17.16 39.64
N ILE A 161 1.40 16.05 40.35
CA ILE A 161 1.59 14.72 39.78
C ILE A 161 0.53 14.46 38.69
N ALA A 162 -0.72 14.75 38.97
CA ALA A 162 -1.86 14.46 38.13
C ALA A 162 -1.85 15.22 36.79
N TYR A 163 -1.47 16.50 36.80
CA TYR A 163 -1.58 17.36 35.62
C TYR A 163 -0.26 17.68 34.92
N LEU A 164 0.88 17.53 35.60
CA LEU A 164 2.17 17.73 34.95
C LEU A 164 2.91 16.43 34.69
N VAL A 165 3.05 15.56 35.69
CA VAL A 165 3.94 14.39 35.57
C VAL A 165 3.30 13.31 34.70
N ILE A 166 2.07 12.87 35.03
CA ILE A 166 1.41 11.75 34.33
C ILE A 166 1.11 12.09 32.86
N PRO A 167 0.51 13.26 32.52
CA PRO A 167 0.27 13.60 31.12
C PRO A 167 1.55 13.81 30.32
N ALA A 168 2.60 14.43 30.90
CA ALA A 168 3.88 14.62 30.25
C ALA A 168 4.54 13.28 29.90
N PHE A 169 4.52 12.33 30.85
CA PHE A 169 5.05 10.99 30.63
C PHE A 169 4.23 10.24 29.57
N GLY A 170 2.89 10.32 29.63
CA GLY A 170 2.01 9.72 28.63
C GLY A 170 2.21 10.29 27.23
N LEU A 171 2.28 11.61 27.09
CA LEU A 171 2.57 12.28 25.81
C LEU A 171 3.95 11.90 25.31
N GLY A 172 4.96 11.84 26.18
CA GLY A 172 6.32 11.44 25.82
C GLY A 172 6.37 10.02 25.23
N ILE A 173 5.76 9.05 25.92
CA ILE A 173 5.71 7.66 25.46
C ILE A 173 4.95 7.57 24.15
N ILE A 174 3.74 8.12 24.07
CA ILE A 174 2.89 7.97 22.90
C ILE A 174 3.49 8.68 21.68
N SER A 175 4.01 9.90 21.83
CA SER A 175 4.69 10.62 20.74
C SER A 175 5.93 9.86 20.29
N HIS A 176 6.74 9.34 21.19
CA HIS A 176 7.93 8.54 20.85
C HIS A 176 7.53 7.28 20.06
N TRP A 177 6.49 6.58 20.46
CA TRP A 177 5.98 5.42 19.74
C TRP A 177 5.46 5.76 18.34
N ILE A 178 4.75 6.87 18.19
CA ILE A 178 4.29 7.34 16.87
C ILE A 178 5.48 7.62 15.96
N GLU A 179 6.49 8.34 16.45
CA GLU A 179 7.71 8.62 15.69
C GLU A 179 8.47 7.35 15.33
N PHE A 180 8.59 6.41 16.26
CA PHE A 180 9.20 5.11 16.01
C PHE A 180 8.49 4.35 14.87
N VAL A 181 7.16 4.33 14.87
CA VAL A 181 6.38 3.69 13.79
C VAL A 181 6.59 4.41 12.46
N LEU A 182 6.57 5.75 12.44
CA LEU A 182 6.78 6.54 11.23
C LEU A 182 8.16 6.28 10.61
N VAL A 183 9.22 6.29 11.43
CA VAL A 183 10.59 6.00 10.99
C VAL A 183 10.72 4.58 10.47
N ASN A 184 10.16 3.59 11.16
CA ASN A 184 10.18 2.20 10.69
C ASN A 184 9.46 1.98 9.36
N VAL A 185 8.32 2.65 9.15
CA VAL A 185 7.60 2.62 7.87
C VAL A 185 8.45 3.20 6.75
N GLU A 186 9.09 4.34 6.99
CA GLU A 186 9.98 4.98 6.01
C GLU A 186 11.21 4.11 5.69
N MET A 187 11.89 3.58 6.71
CA MET A 187 13.01 2.65 6.55
C MET A 187 12.62 1.42 5.72
N LYS A 188 11.46 0.84 6.00
CA LYS A 188 10.97 -0.32 5.24
C LYS A 188 10.72 0.02 3.77
N GLN A 189 10.19 1.20 3.48
CA GLN A 189 10.02 1.67 2.10
C GLN A 189 11.37 1.88 1.39
N GLN A 190 12.36 2.44 2.11
CA GLN A 190 13.71 2.64 1.57
C GLN A 190 14.40 1.29 1.31
N LEU A 191 14.26 0.31 2.21
CA LEU A 191 14.78 -1.04 2.01
C LEU A 191 14.19 -1.69 0.75
N ILE A 192 12.86 -1.62 0.57
CA ILE A 192 12.21 -2.17 -0.63
C ILE A 192 12.73 -1.49 -1.91
N LYS A 193 12.95 -0.17 -1.87
CA LYS A 193 13.54 0.57 -3.00
C LYS A 193 14.99 0.14 -3.26
N ALA A 194 15.79 -0.01 -2.20
CA ALA A 194 17.19 -0.43 -2.30
C ALA A 194 17.32 -1.86 -2.83
N GLU A 195 16.49 -2.80 -2.34
CA GLU A 195 16.44 -4.17 -2.86
C GLU A 195 16.08 -4.21 -4.34
N LYS A 196 15.09 -3.38 -4.74
CA LYS A 196 14.71 -3.26 -6.15
C LYS A 196 15.86 -2.71 -7.00
N LEU A 197 16.54 -1.66 -6.54
CA LEU A 197 17.67 -1.07 -7.24
C LEU A 197 18.82 -2.07 -7.38
N LYS A 198 19.13 -2.80 -6.32
CA LYS A 198 20.13 -3.87 -6.32
C LYS A 198 19.79 -4.97 -7.32
N ALA A 199 18.53 -5.39 -7.40
CA ALA A 199 18.07 -6.37 -8.39
C ALA A 199 18.27 -5.83 -9.83
N VAL A 200 17.91 -4.57 -10.09
CA VAL A 200 18.12 -3.90 -11.39
C VAL A 200 19.62 -3.85 -11.75
N GLU A 201 20.48 -3.52 -10.79
CA GLU A 201 21.93 -3.45 -10.99
C GLU A 201 22.53 -4.83 -11.31
N GLN A 202 22.16 -5.86 -10.54
CA GLN A 202 22.61 -7.23 -10.77
C GLN A 202 22.15 -7.77 -12.13
N MET A 203 21.03 -7.31 -12.65
CA MET A 203 20.52 -7.69 -13.97
C MET A 203 21.27 -7.03 -15.13
N GLY A 204 21.98 -5.92 -14.91
CA GLY A 204 22.59 -5.14 -15.99
C GLY A 204 23.54 -5.96 -16.87
N ALA A 205 24.36 -6.82 -16.28
CA ALA A 205 25.28 -7.69 -17.04
C ALA A 205 24.51 -8.74 -17.86
N ALA A 206 23.49 -9.37 -17.27
CA ALA A 206 22.69 -10.39 -17.96
C ALA A 206 21.88 -9.79 -19.11
N ILE A 207 21.28 -8.61 -18.90
CA ILE A 207 20.56 -7.87 -19.95
C ILE A 207 21.48 -7.50 -21.09
N SER A 208 22.71 -7.04 -20.79
CA SER A 208 23.69 -6.73 -21.82
C SER A 208 24.00 -7.95 -22.69
N HIS A 209 24.06 -9.13 -22.09
CA HIS A 209 24.21 -10.37 -22.83
C HIS A 209 22.97 -10.73 -23.68
N GLU A 210 21.78 -10.62 -23.12
CA GLU A 210 20.51 -10.90 -23.80
C GLU A 210 20.22 -9.91 -24.96
N ILE A 211 20.69 -8.67 -24.88
CA ILE A 211 20.63 -7.70 -25.99
C ILE A 211 21.71 -7.99 -27.01
N ARG A 212 22.93 -8.36 -26.58
CA ARG A 212 24.03 -8.61 -27.50
C ARG A 212 23.77 -9.81 -28.41
N ASN A 213 23.10 -10.85 -27.90
CA ASN A 213 22.81 -12.06 -28.69
C ASN A 213 22.05 -11.77 -29.99
N PRO A 214 20.83 -11.17 -29.94
CA PRO A 214 20.09 -10.84 -31.16
C PRO A 214 20.81 -9.81 -32.02
N LEU A 215 21.51 -8.83 -31.44
CA LEU A 215 22.28 -7.87 -32.22
C LEU A 215 23.45 -8.53 -32.98
N THR A 216 24.12 -9.51 -32.38
CA THR A 216 25.19 -10.26 -33.04
C THR A 216 24.64 -11.10 -34.18
N ALA A 217 23.49 -11.78 -33.97
CA ALA A 217 22.82 -12.52 -35.04
C ALA A 217 22.40 -11.61 -36.21
N ALA A 218 21.73 -10.49 -35.91
CA ALA A 218 21.34 -9.50 -36.91
C ALA A 218 22.55 -8.98 -37.69
N SER A 219 23.66 -8.65 -36.99
CA SER A 219 24.91 -8.19 -37.64
C SER A 219 25.51 -9.25 -38.55
N GLY A 220 25.50 -10.53 -38.18
CA GLY A 220 25.95 -11.64 -39.00
C GLY A 220 25.14 -11.79 -40.29
N PHE A 221 23.80 -11.71 -40.20
CA PHE A 221 22.95 -11.75 -41.41
C PHE A 221 23.10 -10.52 -42.29
N VAL A 222 23.35 -9.34 -41.72
CA VAL A 222 23.67 -8.12 -42.49
C VAL A 222 24.98 -8.31 -43.28
N GLN A 223 26.01 -8.95 -42.70
CA GLN A 223 27.24 -9.27 -43.42
C GLN A 223 26.99 -10.24 -44.61
N LEU A 224 26.15 -11.26 -44.38
CA LEU A 224 25.75 -12.19 -45.44
C LEU A 224 24.95 -11.49 -46.58
N LEU A 225 24.22 -10.44 -46.27
CA LEU A 225 23.45 -9.64 -47.22
C LEU A 225 24.36 -8.77 -48.16
N GLN A 226 25.62 -8.59 -47.80
CA GLN A 226 26.62 -7.85 -48.61
C GLN A 226 27.12 -8.69 -49.80
N ASP A 227 26.81 -9.98 -49.88
CA ASP A 227 27.14 -10.80 -51.01
C ASP A 227 26.29 -10.43 -52.24
N ASP A 228 26.94 -9.96 -53.30
CA ASP A 228 26.30 -9.54 -54.55
C ASP A 228 25.62 -10.69 -55.29
N TYR A 229 26.09 -11.92 -55.10
CA TYR A 229 25.56 -13.14 -55.73
C TYR A 229 24.44 -13.82 -54.92
N LEU A 230 23.99 -13.22 -53.82
CA LEU A 230 22.97 -13.82 -52.98
C LEU A 230 21.61 -13.90 -53.72
N PRO A 231 21.00 -15.10 -53.82
CA PRO A 231 19.69 -15.28 -54.45
C PRO A 231 18.60 -14.43 -53.80
N ARG A 232 17.67 -13.92 -54.62
CA ARG A 232 16.60 -12.99 -54.15
C ARG A 232 15.75 -13.55 -53.03
N HIS A 233 15.48 -14.87 -53.02
CA HIS A 233 14.72 -15.52 -51.94
C HIS A 233 15.50 -15.54 -50.63
N LYS A 234 16.80 -15.86 -50.64
CA LYS A 234 17.66 -15.81 -49.43
C LYS A 234 17.85 -14.41 -48.89
N ARG A 235 17.92 -13.39 -49.79
CA ARG A 235 17.97 -11.98 -49.35
C ARG A 235 16.72 -11.58 -48.57
N LYS A 236 15.52 -12.03 -49.02
CA LYS A 236 14.27 -11.80 -48.28
C LYS A 236 14.24 -12.54 -46.94
N GLU A 237 14.70 -13.78 -46.92
CA GLU A 237 14.79 -14.60 -45.71
C GLU A 237 15.74 -13.94 -44.69
N TYR A 238 16.94 -13.54 -45.09
CA TYR A 238 17.89 -12.90 -44.15
C TYR A 238 17.41 -11.55 -43.66
N LEU A 239 16.74 -10.74 -44.49
CA LEU A 239 16.10 -9.50 -44.01
C LEU A 239 15.00 -9.75 -42.98
N ALA A 240 14.20 -10.81 -43.17
CA ALA A 240 13.17 -11.17 -42.18
C ALA A 240 13.80 -11.58 -40.83
N ILE A 241 14.90 -12.36 -40.86
CA ILE A 241 15.64 -12.74 -39.67
C ILE A 241 16.23 -11.49 -38.99
N VAL A 242 16.85 -10.59 -39.71
CA VAL A 242 17.39 -9.34 -39.14
C VAL A 242 16.29 -8.54 -38.46
N GLN A 243 15.11 -8.44 -39.07
CA GLN A 243 13.98 -7.72 -38.48
C GLN A 243 13.48 -8.41 -37.21
N GLU A 244 13.38 -9.74 -37.20
CA GLU A 244 12.97 -10.53 -36.02
C GLU A 244 13.95 -10.35 -34.86
N GLU A 245 15.25 -10.41 -35.12
CA GLU A 245 16.30 -10.24 -34.11
C GLU A 245 16.31 -8.80 -33.53
N LEU A 246 16.11 -7.78 -34.34
CA LEU A 246 15.98 -6.40 -33.87
C LEU A 246 14.75 -6.22 -32.96
N CYS A 247 13.61 -6.77 -33.36
CA CYS A 247 12.39 -6.76 -32.51
C CYS A 247 12.61 -7.51 -31.20
N SER A 248 13.39 -8.61 -31.21
CA SER A 248 13.76 -9.34 -30.01
C SER A 248 14.60 -8.50 -29.04
N ALA A 249 15.62 -7.79 -29.56
CA ALA A 249 16.44 -6.87 -28.79
C ALA A 249 15.61 -5.74 -28.17
N GLU A 250 14.74 -5.12 -28.97
CA GLU A 250 13.85 -4.06 -28.51
C GLU A 250 12.92 -4.55 -27.37
N LYS A 251 12.38 -5.76 -27.50
CA LYS A 251 11.54 -6.38 -26.47
C LYS A 251 12.27 -6.58 -25.14
N VAL A 252 13.53 -7.06 -25.18
CA VAL A 252 14.36 -7.22 -23.97
C VAL A 252 14.53 -5.87 -23.27
N ILE A 253 14.84 -4.80 -24.03
CA ILE A 253 14.99 -3.44 -23.50
C ILE A 253 13.67 -2.97 -22.87
N GLN A 254 12.54 -3.15 -23.56
CA GLN A 254 11.23 -2.71 -23.06
C GLN A 254 10.81 -3.47 -21.80
N ASP A 255 11.03 -4.78 -21.75
CA ASP A 255 10.74 -5.60 -20.57
C ASP A 255 11.59 -5.16 -19.37
N TYR A 256 12.86 -4.84 -19.60
CA TYR A 256 13.73 -4.29 -18.54
C TYR A 256 13.27 -2.92 -18.04
N LEU A 257 12.95 -1.99 -18.94
CA LEU A 257 12.47 -0.66 -18.56
C LEU A 257 11.16 -0.74 -17.76
N THR A 258 10.25 -1.63 -18.18
CA THR A 258 8.99 -1.88 -17.47
C THR A 258 9.22 -2.44 -16.06
N PHE A 259 10.22 -3.30 -15.88
CA PHE A 259 10.60 -3.80 -14.56
C PHE A 259 11.27 -2.72 -13.71
N ALA A 260 12.26 -2.02 -14.26
CA ALA A 260 13.05 -1.02 -13.54
C ALA A 260 12.17 0.15 -13.07
N LYS A 261 11.28 0.62 -13.93
CA LYS A 261 10.36 1.71 -13.63
C LYS A 261 9.03 1.49 -14.36
N PRO A 262 8.09 0.71 -13.77
CA PRO A 262 6.74 0.64 -14.31
C PRO A 262 6.09 2.03 -14.16
N SER A 263 6.37 2.91 -15.12
CA SER A 263 5.77 4.24 -15.16
C SER A 263 4.36 4.10 -15.68
N MET A 264 3.36 4.22 -14.82
CA MET A 264 1.98 4.41 -15.26
C MET A 264 1.86 5.84 -15.78
N GLU A 265 1.99 6.01 -17.10
CA GLU A 265 1.88 7.32 -17.75
C GLU A 265 0.43 7.83 -17.76
N LYS A 266 -0.53 6.91 -17.83
CA LYS A 266 -1.95 7.21 -17.86
C LYS A 266 -2.70 6.29 -16.91
N TYR A 267 -3.16 6.85 -15.81
CA TYR A 267 -3.98 6.11 -14.84
C TYR A 267 -5.46 6.29 -15.18
N GLU A 268 -5.99 5.39 -16.03
CA GLU A 268 -7.35 5.47 -16.57
C GLU A 268 -8.25 4.34 -16.10
N GLU A 269 -9.53 4.47 -16.40
CA GLU A 269 -10.54 3.45 -16.13
C GLU A 269 -10.51 2.40 -17.23
N LEU A 270 -10.26 1.14 -16.87
CA LEU A 270 -10.12 0.03 -17.80
C LEU A 270 -11.32 -0.91 -17.72
N ASN A 271 -11.95 -1.15 -18.86
CA ASN A 271 -12.94 -2.22 -19.01
C ASN A 271 -12.22 -3.55 -19.26
N VAL A 272 -12.05 -4.35 -18.20
CA VAL A 272 -11.31 -5.61 -18.23
C VAL A 272 -11.79 -6.56 -19.33
N LYS A 273 -13.11 -6.70 -19.50
CA LYS A 273 -13.69 -7.56 -20.54
C LYS A 273 -13.30 -7.11 -21.96
N LYS A 274 -13.34 -5.80 -22.21
CA LYS A 274 -12.95 -5.22 -23.51
C LYS A 274 -11.49 -5.47 -23.81
N GLU A 275 -10.63 -5.22 -22.84
CA GLU A 275 -9.17 -5.38 -23.00
C GLU A 275 -8.80 -6.85 -23.20
N LEU A 276 -9.32 -7.78 -22.40
CA LEU A 276 -9.07 -9.21 -22.58
C LEU A 276 -9.54 -9.74 -23.93
N LYS A 277 -10.70 -9.29 -24.44
CA LYS A 277 -11.16 -9.68 -25.77
C LYS A 277 -10.21 -9.22 -26.87
N GLN A 278 -9.66 -8.00 -26.78
CA GLN A 278 -8.67 -7.48 -27.72
C GLN A 278 -7.37 -8.30 -27.69
N ILE A 279 -6.86 -8.61 -26.49
CA ILE A 279 -5.66 -9.44 -26.33
C ILE A 279 -5.85 -10.84 -26.91
N ILE A 280 -6.99 -11.47 -26.64
CA ILE A 280 -7.32 -12.79 -27.19
C ILE A 280 -7.37 -12.73 -28.73
N SER A 281 -7.93 -11.66 -29.31
CA SER A 281 -7.97 -11.47 -30.76
C SER A 281 -6.57 -11.39 -31.35
N ILE A 282 -5.63 -10.67 -30.70
CA ILE A 282 -4.22 -10.57 -31.13
C ILE A 282 -3.52 -11.93 -31.06
N LEU A 283 -3.82 -12.75 -30.05
CA LEU A 283 -3.17 -14.06 -29.87
C LEU A 283 -3.85 -15.21 -30.62
N LYS A 284 -4.95 -14.96 -31.32
CA LYS A 284 -5.70 -15.99 -32.07
C LYS A 284 -4.84 -16.72 -33.13
N PRO A 285 -3.98 -16.04 -33.92
CA PRO A 285 -3.09 -16.73 -34.86
C PRO A 285 -2.15 -17.71 -34.12
N LEU A 286 -1.57 -17.28 -33.00
CA LEU A 286 -0.68 -18.11 -32.19
C LEU A 286 -1.43 -19.32 -31.61
N SER A 287 -2.65 -19.13 -31.07
CA SER A 287 -3.44 -20.24 -30.54
C SER A 287 -3.81 -21.27 -31.62
N ASN A 288 -4.09 -20.81 -32.85
CA ASN A 288 -4.35 -21.71 -33.97
C ASN A 288 -3.09 -22.50 -34.35
N GLN A 289 -1.94 -21.87 -34.35
CA GLN A 289 -0.64 -22.53 -34.63
C GLN A 289 -0.34 -23.68 -33.66
N TYR A 290 -0.68 -23.49 -32.38
CA TYR A 290 -0.50 -24.47 -31.33
C TYR A 290 -1.72 -25.40 -31.15
N SER A 291 -2.77 -25.29 -31.98
CA SER A 291 -4.03 -26.05 -31.85
C SER A 291 -4.67 -25.88 -30.47
N VAL A 292 -4.63 -24.67 -29.90
CA VAL A 292 -5.17 -24.33 -28.58
C VAL A 292 -6.53 -23.68 -28.74
N GLU A 293 -7.58 -24.27 -28.13
CA GLU A 293 -8.91 -23.67 -28.05
C GLU A 293 -8.96 -22.64 -26.92
N ILE A 294 -9.43 -21.41 -27.21
CA ILE A 294 -9.61 -20.35 -26.19
C ILE A 294 -11.07 -20.25 -25.80
N LEU A 295 -11.37 -20.58 -24.55
CA LEU A 295 -12.69 -20.45 -23.95
C LEU A 295 -12.75 -19.21 -23.06
N THR A 296 -13.83 -18.43 -23.15
CA THR A 296 -14.01 -17.21 -22.35
C THR A 296 -15.28 -17.27 -21.52
N ASP A 297 -15.15 -16.90 -20.25
CA ASP A 297 -16.25 -16.83 -19.29
C ASP A 297 -16.17 -15.49 -18.55
N PHE A 298 -16.75 -14.45 -19.18
CA PHE A 298 -16.70 -13.10 -18.65
C PHE A 298 -17.99 -12.73 -17.94
N ALA A 299 -17.99 -12.71 -16.61
CA ALA A 299 -19.07 -12.14 -15.81
C ALA A 299 -19.27 -10.64 -16.14
N LEU A 300 -20.44 -10.09 -15.80
CA LEU A 300 -20.65 -8.64 -15.78
C LEU A 300 -19.74 -8.03 -14.71
N ILE A 301 -18.74 -7.24 -15.14
CA ILE A 301 -17.65 -6.80 -14.28
C ILE A 301 -17.60 -5.29 -14.22
N GLY A 302 -17.24 -4.80 -13.01
CA GLY A 302 -16.78 -3.43 -12.81
C GLY A 302 -15.47 -3.15 -13.53
N THR A 303 -15.12 -1.89 -13.59
CA THR A 303 -13.86 -1.41 -14.13
C THR A 303 -12.75 -1.48 -13.08
N ILE A 304 -11.51 -1.50 -13.52
CA ILE A 304 -10.32 -1.33 -12.68
C ILE A 304 -9.60 -0.05 -13.08
N ARG A 305 -8.75 0.48 -12.22
CA ARG A 305 -7.86 1.60 -12.56
C ARG A 305 -6.47 1.10 -12.92
N GLY A 306 -5.91 1.60 -14.00
CA GLY A 306 -4.56 1.24 -14.42
C GLY A 306 -4.15 1.87 -15.74
N ASP A 307 -2.98 1.48 -16.23
CA ASP A 307 -2.48 1.83 -17.54
C ASP A 307 -2.87 0.74 -18.54
N GLN A 308 -3.50 1.14 -19.65
CA GLN A 308 -4.00 0.22 -20.67
C GLN A 308 -2.88 -0.58 -21.35
N GLN A 309 -1.75 0.08 -21.65
CA GLN A 309 -0.63 -0.56 -22.32
C GLN A 309 0.03 -1.60 -21.41
N LEU A 310 0.26 -1.25 -20.14
CA LEU A 310 0.79 -2.17 -19.15
C LEU A 310 -0.15 -3.36 -18.91
N PHE A 311 -1.47 -3.11 -18.82
CA PHE A 311 -2.44 -4.17 -18.70
C PHE A 311 -2.38 -5.16 -19.88
N ARG A 312 -2.30 -4.63 -21.11
CA ARG A 312 -2.17 -5.45 -22.31
C ARG A 312 -0.86 -6.24 -22.32
N GLN A 313 0.26 -5.60 -22.01
CA GLN A 313 1.57 -6.25 -21.91
C GLN A 313 1.54 -7.40 -20.91
N CYS A 314 0.97 -7.17 -19.71
CA CYS A 314 0.81 -8.19 -18.67
C CYS A 314 0.06 -9.42 -19.20
N PHE A 315 -1.14 -9.23 -19.76
CA PHE A 315 -1.98 -10.36 -20.17
C PHE A 315 -1.54 -10.99 -21.49
N VAL A 316 -0.89 -10.26 -22.40
CA VAL A 316 -0.21 -10.85 -23.57
C VAL A 316 0.87 -11.83 -23.12
N ASN A 317 1.70 -11.45 -22.15
CA ASN A 317 2.75 -12.33 -21.64
C ASN A 317 2.18 -13.59 -20.98
N VAL A 318 1.12 -13.43 -20.17
CA VAL A 318 0.50 -14.57 -19.47
C VAL A 318 -0.17 -15.53 -20.46
N LEU A 319 -1.02 -15.01 -21.36
CA LEU A 319 -1.76 -15.83 -22.32
C LEU A 319 -0.82 -16.51 -23.36
N LYS A 320 0.22 -15.78 -23.81
CA LYS A 320 1.28 -16.35 -24.65
C LYS A 320 1.98 -17.51 -23.96
N ASN A 321 2.39 -17.33 -22.71
CA ASN A 321 3.03 -18.41 -21.93
C ASN A 321 2.12 -19.62 -21.75
N ALA A 322 0.82 -19.41 -21.51
CA ALA A 322 -0.16 -20.48 -21.39
C ALA A 322 -0.32 -21.25 -22.71
N ILE A 323 -0.38 -20.57 -23.88
CA ILE A 323 -0.44 -21.20 -25.20
C ILE A 323 0.82 -22.02 -25.46
N GLU A 324 1.98 -21.45 -25.23
CA GLU A 324 3.28 -22.12 -25.45
C GLU A 324 3.51 -23.31 -24.49
N ALA A 325 2.82 -23.37 -23.34
CA ALA A 325 2.84 -24.51 -22.44
C ALA A 325 2.01 -25.71 -22.94
N MET A 326 1.30 -25.56 -24.06
CA MET A 326 0.45 -26.58 -24.70
C MET A 326 0.93 -26.93 -26.11
N PRO A 327 2.14 -27.50 -26.29
CA PRO A 327 2.72 -27.75 -27.61
C PRO A 327 1.94 -28.77 -28.45
N ASN A 328 1.14 -29.62 -27.81
CA ASN A 328 0.33 -30.66 -28.47
C ASN A 328 -1.16 -30.26 -28.53
N GLY A 329 -1.48 -28.98 -28.42
CA GLY A 329 -2.84 -28.49 -28.30
C GLY A 329 -3.38 -28.55 -26.89
N GLY A 330 -4.58 -28.01 -26.68
CA GLY A 330 -5.24 -27.99 -25.38
C GLY A 330 -6.28 -26.88 -25.28
N THR A 331 -6.67 -26.56 -24.04
CA THR A 331 -7.70 -25.55 -23.76
C THR A 331 -7.14 -24.47 -22.85
N LEU A 332 -7.28 -23.22 -23.30
CA LEU A 332 -7.01 -22.02 -22.50
C LEU A 332 -8.33 -21.36 -22.07
N LYS A 333 -8.67 -21.43 -20.78
CA LYS A 333 -9.87 -20.78 -20.25
C LYS A 333 -9.52 -19.47 -19.59
N VAL A 334 -10.15 -18.37 -20.04
CA VAL A 334 -10.04 -17.04 -19.44
C VAL A 334 -11.36 -16.65 -18.84
N ALA A 335 -11.41 -16.52 -17.51
CA ALA A 335 -12.61 -16.19 -16.77
C ALA A 335 -12.40 -14.95 -15.90
N THR A 336 -13.51 -14.27 -15.59
CA THR A 336 -13.47 -13.09 -14.74
C THR A 336 -14.58 -13.16 -13.71
N GLU A 337 -14.27 -12.78 -12.46
CA GLU A 337 -15.20 -12.74 -11.34
C GLU A 337 -15.15 -11.38 -10.65
N TYR A 338 -16.29 -10.91 -10.16
CA TYR A 338 -16.40 -9.72 -9.32
C TYR A 338 -16.87 -10.13 -7.92
N ARG A 339 -16.04 -9.92 -6.90
CA ARG A 339 -16.40 -10.20 -5.49
C ARG A 339 -15.74 -9.17 -4.55
N GLN A 340 -16.46 -8.72 -3.54
CA GLN A 340 -15.92 -7.89 -2.45
C GLN A 340 -15.11 -6.68 -2.94
N ASN A 341 -15.67 -5.91 -3.89
CA ASN A 341 -15.02 -4.74 -4.46
C ASN A 341 -13.67 -5.04 -5.15
N SER A 342 -13.53 -6.23 -5.69
CA SER A 342 -12.35 -6.67 -6.43
C SER A 342 -12.74 -7.41 -7.70
N VAL A 343 -11.93 -7.25 -8.76
CA VAL A 343 -12.01 -8.00 -10.00
C VAL A 343 -10.95 -9.07 -9.98
N THR A 344 -11.35 -10.34 -10.13
CA THR A 344 -10.43 -11.47 -10.27
C THR A 344 -10.44 -11.95 -11.71
N ILE A 345 -9.27 -12.03 -12.35
CA ILE A 345 -9.07 -12.61 -13.68
C ILE A 345 -8.38 -13.96 -13.48
N LYS A 346 -8.98 -15.01 -14.01
CA LYS A 346 -8.48 -16.39 -13.95
C LYS A 346 -8.06 -16.83 -15.34
N VAL A 347 -6.82 -17.26 -15.47
CA VAL A 347 -6.25 -17.83 -16.71
C VAL A 347 -5.84 -19.26 -16.42
N LYS A 348 -6.53 -20.22 -17.02
CA LYS A 348 -6.30 -21.66 -16.82
C LYS A 348 -5.91 -22.30 -18.15
N ASP A 349 -4.75 -22.97 -18.20
CA ASP A 349 -4.31 -23.82 -19.29
C ASP A 349 -4.35 -25.31 -18.90
N THR A 350 -4.35 -26.17 -19.89
CA THR A 350 -4.23 -27.63 -19.74
C THR A 350 -2.86 -28.12 -20.23
N GLY A 351 -1.82 -27.29 -20.03
CA GLY A 351 -0.48 -27.55 -20.49
C GLY A 351 0.34 -28.45 -19.61
N ILE A 352 1.66 -28.40 -19.79
CA ILE A 352 2.64 -29.26 -19.09
C ILE A 352 2.66 -29.08 -17.57
N GLY A 353 2.11 -27.95 -17.05
CA GLY A 353 2.16 -27.63 -15.63
C GLY A 353 3.56 -27.31 -15.10
N MET A 354 3.66 -27.15 -13.78
CA MET A 354 4.88 -26.76 -13.07
C MET A 354 5.05 -27.54 -11.77
N THR A 355 6.30 -27.82 -11.40
CA THR A 355 6.65 -28.36 -10.09
C THR A 355 6.56 -27.28 -9.00
N PRO A 356 6.45 -27.65 -7.70
CA PRO A 356 6.47 -26.67 -6.61
C PRO A 356 7.72 -25.77 -6.61
N GLN A 357 8.89 -26.31 -6.98
CA GLN A 357 10.13 -25.56 -7.08
C GLN A 357 10.09 -24.52 -8.22
N GLN A 358 9.47 -24.86 -9.35
CA GLN A 358 9.28 -23.94 -10.47
C GLN A 358 8.31 -22.83 -10.11
N ILE A 359 7.23 -23.13 -9.38
CA ILE A 359 6.26 -22.12 -8.90
C ILE A 359 6.94 -21.12 -7.96
N GLN A 360 7.80 -21.57 -7.03
CA GLN A 360 8.53 -20.69 -6.11
C GLN A 360 9.44 -19.69 -6.82
N ARG A 361 9.99 -20.09 -7.97
CA ARG A 361 10.89 -19.27 -8.77
C ARG A 361 10.20 -18.40 -9.83
N LEU A 362 8.86 -18.47 -9.94
CA LEU A 362 8.11 -17.66 -10.88
C LEU A 362 8.30 -16.16 -10.62
N GLY A 363 8.74 -15.46 -11.65
CA GLY A 363 9.02 -14.03 -11.59
C GLY A 363 10.43 -13.68 -11.13
N GLU A 364 11.30 -14.69 -10.84
CA GLU A 364 12.72 -14.45 -10.76
C GLU A 364 13.28 -14.03 -12.13
N PRO A 365 14.16 -13.03 -12.18
CA PRO A 365 14.78 -12.59 -13.42
C PRO A 365 15.52 -13.73 -14.12
N PHE A 366 15.39 -13.82 -15.44
CA PHE A 366 16.03 -14.82 -16.32
C PHE A 366 15.68 -16.28 -16.01
N TYR A 367 14.72 -16.51 -15.11
CA TYR A 367 14.24 -17.87 -14.89
C TYR A 367 13.29 -18.29 -16.01
N SER A 368 13.70 -19.27 -16.82
CA SER A 368 12.89 -19.83 -17.88
C SER A 368 13.07 -21.35 -17.94
N THR A 369 11.98 -22.07 -18.17
CA THR A 369 11.98 -23.50 -18.43
C THR A 369 12.08 -23.80 -19.95
N LYS A 370 12.09 -22.77 -20.81
CA LYS A 370 12.10 -22.87 -22.27
C LYS A 370 13.52 -22.90 -22.88
N GLY A 371 14.56 -23.04 -22.06
CA GLY A 371 15.95 -23.02 -22.50
C GLY A 371 16.30 -21.73 -23.25
N LYS A 372 16.98 -21.84 -24.42
CA LYS A 372 17.44 -20.69 -25.22
C LYS A 372 16.31 -19.83 -25.81
N ASN A 373 15.08 -20.33 -25.86
CA ASN A 373 13.95 -19.63 -26.49
C ASN A 373 13.15 -18.76 -25.51
N GLY A 374 13.54 -18.70 -24.23
CA GLY A 374 12.85 -17.93 -23.22
C GLY A 374 13.77 -16.96 -22.49
N THR A 375 13.57 -15.66 -22.65
CA THR A 375 14.33 -14.60 -21.95
C THR A 375 14.19 -14.64 -20.42
N GLY A 376 13.16 -15.33 -19.89
CA GLY A 376 12.88 -15.36 -18.44
C GLY A 376 12.43 -14.01 -17.87
N LEU A 377 12.21 -12.98 -18.69
CA LEU A 377 11.80 -11.64 -18.27
C LEU A 377 10.29 -11.46 -18.24
N GLY A 378 9.55 -12.19 -19.09
CA GLY A 378 8.11 -11.99 -19.28
C GLY A 378 7.29 -12.13 -17.97
N MET A 379 7.55 -13.16 -17.15
CA MET A 379 6.83 -13.32 -15.88
C MET A 379 7.25 -12.27 -14.82
N MET A 380 8.49 -11.86 -14.80
CA MET A 380 8.96 -10.76 -13.96
C MET A 380 8.20 -9.45 -14.27
N VAL A 381 8.00 -9.13 -15.55
CA VAL A 381 7.20 -7.99 -16.03
C VAL A 381 5.74 -8.12 -15.56
N VAL A 382 5.15 -9.32 -15.68
CA VAL A 382 3.78 -9.60 -15.20
C VAL A 382 3.63 -9.28 -13.71
N TYR A 383 4.54 -9.74 -12.87
CA TYR A 383 4.53 -9.44 -11.43
C TYR A 383 4.72 -7.95 -11.15
N SER A 384 5.62 -7.29 -11.87
CA SER A 384 5.89 -5.85 -11.72
C SER A 384 4.66 -5.00 -12.08
N ILE A 385 4.03 -5.26 -13.22
CA ILE A 385 2.83 -4.56 -13.67
C ILE A 385 1.66 -4.79 -12.71
N THR A 386 1.43 -6.03 -12.31
CA THR A 386 0.32 -6.35 -11.38
C THR A 386 0.46 -5.61 -10.06
N ARG A 387 1.68 -5.54 -9.49
CA ARG A 387 1.95 -4.75 -8.28
C ARG A 387 1.77 -3.25 -8.50
N ALA A 388 2.23 -2.72 -9.65
CA ALA A 388 2.05 -1.32 -10.00
C ALA A 388 0.56 -0.93 -10.08
N MET A 389 -0.29 -1.84 -10.56
CA MET A 389 -1.75 -1.68 -10.58
C MET A 389 -2.44 -2.05 -9.26
N SER A 390 -1.69 -2.14 -8.14
CA SER A 390 -2.21 -2.51 -6.81
C SER A 390 -2.89 -3.89 -6.77
N GLY A 391 -2.56 -4.77 -7.72
CA GLY A 391 -3.07 -6.14 -7.79
C GLY A 391 -2.20 -7.14 -7.04
N SER A 392 -2.70 -8.37 -6.96
CA SER A 392 -2.00 -9.54 -6.44
C SER A 392 -2.14 -10.72 -7.40
N ILE A 393 -1.11 -11.60 -7.40
CA ILE A 393 -1.07 -12.81 -8.23
C ILE A 393 -0.90 -14.01 -7.30
N TRP A 394 -1.61 -15.09 -7.59
CA TRP A 394 -1.28 -16.41 -7.08
C TRP A 394 -1.44 -17.44 -8.18
N VAL A 395 -0.77 -18.57 -8.03
CA VAL A 395 -0.65 -19.61 -9.05
C VAL A 395 -0.90 -20.97 -8.42
N GLU A 396 -1.68 -21.78 -9.12
CA GLU A 396 -1.90 -23.20 -8.83
C GLU A 396 -1.48 -23.97 -10.07
N SER A 397 -0.61 -24.98 -9.91
CA SER A 397 -0.13 -25.77 -11.03
C SER A 397 0.23 -27.18 -10.59
N GLU A 398 -0.01 -28.14 -11.48
CA GLU A 398 0.36 -29.53 -11.30
C GLU A 398 0.92 -30.07 -12.62
N VAL A 399 2.03 -30.80 -12.53
CA VAL A 399 2.74 -31.34 -13.70
C VAL A 399 1.81 -32.31 -14.46
N GLY A 400 1.67 -32.09 -15.76
CA GLY A 400 0.81 -32.88 -16.65
C GLY A 400 -0.68 -32.56 -16.60
N VAL A 401 -1.11 -31.67 -15.69
CA VAL A 401 -2.51 -31.21 -15.56
C VAL A 401 -2.72 -29.82 -16.12
N GLY A 402 -1.75 -28.90 -15.88
CA GLY A 402 -1.78 -27.53 -16.35
C GLY A 402 -1.56 -26.51 -15.25
N THR A 403 -1.78 -25.22 -15.59
CA THR A 403 -1.57 -24.09 -14.68
C THR A 403 -2.79 -23.20 -14.62
N THR A 404 -3.03 -22.63 -13.44
CA THR A 404 -4.04 -21.61 -13.24
C THR A 404 -3.42 -20.40 -12.58
N PHE A 405 -3.44 -19.26 -13.27
CA PHE A 405 -3.06 -17.96 -12.74
C PHE A 405 -4.31 -17.22 -12.28
N TYR A 406 -4.22 -16.59 -11.12
CA TYR A 406 -5.26 -15.72 -10.58
C TYR A 406 -4.69 -14.33 -10.36
N PHE A 407 -5.34 -13.32 -10.95
CA PHE A 407 -5.00 -11.91 -10.81
C PHE A 407 -6.15 -11.21 -10.12
N LYS A 408 -5.90 -10.59 -8.97
CA LYS A 408 -6.92 -9.84 -8.22
C LYS A 408 -6.55 -8.37 -8.20
N PHE A 409 -7.43 -7.54 -8.76
CA PHE A 409 -7.31 -6.08 -8.79
C PHE A 409 -8.42 -5.42 -7.96
N PRO A 410 -8.16 -4.27 -7.32
CA PRO A 410 -9.22 -3.48 -6.71
C PRO A 410 -10.17 -2.98 -7.79
N ALA A 411 -11.49 -3.16 -7.56
CA ALA A 411 -12.49 -2.65 -8.47
C ALA A 411 -12.62 -1.13 -8.32
N TYR A 412 -12.85 -0.46 -9.44
CA TYR A 412 -13.19 0.95 -9.46
C TYR A 412 -14.70 1.09 -9.59
N THR A 413 -15.36 1.42 -8.49
CA THR A 413 -16.79 1.77 -8.46
C THR A 413 -16.90 3.29 -8.55
N PHE A 414 -17.57 3.79 -9.57
CA PHE A 414 -17.97 5.20 -9.64
C PHE A 414 -18.79 5.51 -8.39
N SER A 415 -18.24 6.24 -7.44
CA SER A 415 -19.06 6.95 -6.47
C SER A 415 -19.81 8.03 -7.27
N ARG A 416 -21.04 7.75 -7.69
CA ARG A 416 -21.96 8.78 -8.12
C ARG A 416 -22.05 9.77 -6.95
N LYS A 417 -21.31 10.88 -7.02
CA LYS A 417 -21.71 12.06 -6.29
C LYS A 417 -23.11 12.41 -6.79
N VAL A 418 -24.11 12.09 -5.99
CA VAL A 418 -25.45 12.64 -6.13
C VAL A 418 -25.28 14.15 -6.02
N ALA A 419 -25.57 14.82 -7.12
CA ALA A 419 -25.62 16.26 -7.22
C ALA A 419 -26.78 16.80 -6.37
#